data_f21e6220b38a7ec9d4dbe587f108b053
#
_entry.id   f21e6220b38a7ec9d4dbe587f108b053
#
_cell.length_a   1.000
_cell.length_b   1.000
_cell.length_c   1.000
_cell.angle_alpha   90.00
_cell.angle_beta   90.00
_cell.angle_gamma   90.00
#
_symmetry.space_group_name_H-M   'P 1'
#
loop_
_entity.id
_entity.type
_entity.pdbx_description
1 polymer ?
#
loop_
_entity_poly.entity_id
_entity_poly.type
_entity_poly.pdbx_seq_one_letter_code
_entity_poly.pdbx_strand_id
1 'polypeptide(L)'
;MRDRMNAADDCTVIDVGEEVTDVAFIQRGVVLYQHSFPVGTYGLYRALAGKSASTSRESVTMLESYRLGKLSPKASKTIETSLTAFTTHWQSWFQQVVDAYGRRVPSPIVVTVDPRFEILIQGALEADPLLAHMAAHGPLVRMVTSDTFSGQIGDTEGKPIDVPLATTALFVEQFI
;
A
#
# COMPACT_ATOMS: atom_id res chain seq x y z
N MET A 1 -26.97 -4.10 11.73
CA MET A 1 -25.90 -4.90 11.14
C MET A 1 -24.62 -4.08 11.27
N ARG A 2 -23.89 -4.29 12.36
CA ARG A 2 -22.71 -3.52 12.76
C ARG A 2 -21.50 -4.43 12.63
N ASP A 3 -21.04 -4.69 11.40
CA ASP A 3 -19.62 -4.94 11.17
C ASP A 3 -18.94 -3.58 11.03
N ARG A 4 -18.97 -2.86 12.12
CA ARG A 4 -17.95 -1.86 12.35
C ARG A 4 -16.62 -2.63 12.22
N MET A 5 -15.67 -2.04 11.50
CA MET A 5 -14.29 -2.19 11.90
C MET A 5 -14.26 -1.78 13.39
N ASN A 6 -14.65 -2.71 14.26
CA ASN A 6 -14.15 -2.67 15.59
C ASN A 6 -12.68 -2.68 15.33
N ALA A 7 -12.07 -1.51 15.50
CA ALA A 7 -10.65 -1.38 15.42
C ALA A 7 -10.13 -2.59 16.17
N ALA A 8 -9.59 -3.56 15.47
CA ALA A 8 -8.86 -4.59 16.14
C ALA A 8 -7.95 -3.79 17.04
N ASP A 9 -8.00 -4.00 18.34
CA ASP A 9 -7.19 -3.24 19.29
C ASP A 9 -5.72 -3.20 18.83
N ASP A 10 -5.38 -4.08 17.89
CA ASP A 10 -4.07 -4.23 17.26
C ASP A 10 -4.20 -4.24 15.74
N CYS A 11 -3.44 -3.38 15.04
CA CYS A 11 -3.29 -3.41 13.58
C CYS A 11 -2.00 -2.72 13.14
N THR A 12 -1.58 -3.01 11.91
CA THR A 12 -0.55 -2.25 11.21
C THR A 12 -1.23 -1.44 10.13
N VAL A 13 -0.93 -0.15 10.06
CA VAL A 13 -1.39 0.73 8.98
C VAL A 13 -0.20 1.07 8.10
N ILE A 14 -0.37 0.90 6.80
CA ILE A 14 0.63 1.26 5.78
C ILE A 14 -0.04 2.19 4.78
N ASP A 15 0.47 3.40 4.66
CA ASP A 15 0.04 4.36 3.64
C ASP A 15 1.15 4.54 2.60
N VAL A 16 0.91 4.04 1.39
CA VAL A 16 1.86 4.11 0.28
C VAL A 16 1.54 5.32 -0.58
N GLY A 17 2.15 6.44 -0.24
CA GLY A 17 2.02 7.68 -0.98
C GLY A 17 2.83 7.71 -2.29
N GLU A 18 2.95 8.88 -2.88
CA GLU A 18 3.70 9.08 -4.12
C GLU A 18 5.21 8.97 -3.92
N GLU A 19 5.76 9.62 -2.90
CA GLU A 19 7.21 9.69 -2.63
C GLU A 19 7.62 8.90 -1.38
N VAL A 20 6.70 8.72 -0.44
CA VAL A 20 6.97 8.17 0.89
C VAL A 20 5.98 7.06 1.20
N THR A 21 6.39 6.11 1.99
CA THR A 21 5.49 5.16 2.65
C THR A 21 5.54 5.40 4.15
N ASP A 22 4.37 5.57 4.75
CA ASP A 22 4.18 5.71 6.18
C ASP A 22 3.71 4.38 6.77
N VAL A 23 4.29 3.99 7.91
CA VAL A 23 3.92 2.76 8.64
C VAL A 23 3.64 3.11 10.08
N ALA A 24 2.52 2.64 10.60
CA ALA A 24 2.17 2.75 12.02
C ALA A 24 1.80 1.38 12.60
N PHE A 25 2.39 1.03 13.72
CA PHE A 25 2.02 -0.16 14.51
C PHE A 25 1.15 0.27 15.69
N ILE A 26 -0.06 -0.24 15.71
CA ILE A 26 -1.10 0.10 16.68
C ILE A 26 -1.37 -1.12 17.54
N GLN A 27 -1.37 -0.96 18.86
CA GLN A 27 -1.78 -1.99 19.80
C GLN A 27 -2.72 -1.39 20.86
N ARG A 28 -3.83 -2.05 21.08
CA ARG A 28 -4.89 -1.59 21.99
C ARG A 28 -5.35 -0.17 21.69
N GLY A 29 -5.48 0.17 20.41
CA GLY A 29 -5.86 1.50 19.95
C GLY A 29 -4.79 2.58 20.12
N VAL A 30 -3.56 2.24 20.55
CA VAL A 30 -2.47 3.20 20.74
C VAL A 30 -1.39 2.98 19.68
N VAL A 31 -0.94 4.06 19.04
CA VAL A 31 0.22 4.04 18.15
C VAL A 31 1.48 3.81 18.98
N LEU A 32 2.08 2.65 18.88
CA LEU A 32 3.31 2.30 19.60
C LEU A 32 4.57 2.68 18.84
N TYR A 33 4.49 2.69 17.51
CA TYR A 33 5.63 3.00 16.66
C TYR A 33 5.12 3.55 15.33
N GLN A 34 5.79 4.56 14.83
CA GLN A 34 5.53 5.14 13.52
C GLN A 34 6.86 5.43 12.83
N HIS A 35 6.91 5.14 11.54
CA HIS A 35 8.08 5.41 10.73
C HIS A 35 7.68 5.70 9.28
N SER A 36 8.45 6.59 8.63
CA SER A 36 8.29 6.90 7.22
C SER A 36 9.58 6.54 6.47
N PHE A 37 9.47 5.97 5.29
CA PHE A 37 10.63 5.72 4.44
C PHE A 37 10.44 6.25 3.02
N PRO A 38 11.55 6.66 2.33
CA PRO A 38 11.47 7.45 1.09
C PRO A 38 11.28 6.55 -0.14
N VAL A 39 10.28 5.68 -0.11
CA VAL A 39 9.88 4.84 -1.25
C VAL A 39 8.37 4.89 -1.39
N GLY A 40 7.90 5.58 -2.41
CA GLY A 40 6.50 5.65 -2.80
C GLY A 40 6.31 5.23 -4.26
N THR A 41 5.09 5.34 -4.76
CA THR A 41 4.70 4.88 -6.11
C THR A 41 5.47 5.59 -7.24
N TYR A 42 5.94 6.83 -7.03
CA TYR A 42 6.80 7.53 -7.99
C TYR A 42 8.17 6.89 -8.19
N GLY A 43 8.66 6.13 -7.21
CA GLY A 43 9.86 5.32 -7.35
C GLY A 43 9.76 4.34 -8.52
N LEU A 44 8.60 3.71 -8.71
CA LEU A 44 8.37 2.84 -9.86
C LEU A 44 8.32 3.61 -11.17
N TYR A 45 7.64 4.75 -11.22
CA TYR A 45 7.60 5.57 -12.44
C TYR A 45 8.99 6.05 -12.85
N ARG A 46 9.82 6.46 -11.89
CA ARG A 46 11.22 6.82 -12.15
C ARG A 46 12.05 5.63 -12.66
N ALA A 47 11.84 4.45 -12.10
CA ALA A 47 12.53 3.24 -12.52
C ALA A 47 12.16 2.84 -13.97
N LEU A 48 10.90 3.01 -14.35
CA LEU A 48 10.43 2.79 -15.72
C LEU A 48 10.96 3.85 -16.68
N ALA A 49 10.89 5.11 -16.30
CA ALA A 49 11.39 6.23 -17.11
C ALA A 49 12.89 6.11 -17.38
N GLY A 50 13.69 5.78 -16.36
CA GLY A 50 15.15 5.63 -16.52
C GLY A 50 15.55 4.50 -17.45
N LYS A 51 14.75 3.43 -17.57
CA LYS A 51 15.03 2.31 -18.50
C LYS A 51 14.55 2.54 -19.93
N SER A 52 13.53 3.36 -20.13
CA SER A 52 12.89 3.57 -21.42
C SER A 52 13.11 4.99 -21.98
N ALA A 53 13.87 5.84 -21.29
CA ALA A 53 14.03 7.27 -21.60
C ALA A 53 12.67 8.00 -21.75
N SER A 54 11.66 7.54 -21.04
CA SER A 54 10.29 8.05 -21.09
C SER A 54 10.02 9.06 -19.98
N THR A 55 8.99 9.87 -20.16
CA THR A 55 8.48 10.76 -19.10
C THR A 55 7.68 9.99 -18.05
N SER A 56 7.45 10.57 -16.89
CA SER A 56 6.58 9.97 -15.85
C SER A 56 5.18 9.66 -16.40
N ARG A 57 4.64 10.52 -17.28
CA ARG A 57 3.32 10.32 -17.90
C ARG A 57 3.32 9.11 -18.85
N GLU A 58 4.37 8.93 -19.62
CA GLU A 58 4.53 7.74 -20.48
C GLU A 58 4.69 6.47 -19.64
N SER A 59 5.37 6.54 -18.51
CA SER A 59 5.50 5.41 -17.57
C SER A 59 4.14 4.97 -17.03
N VAL A 60 3.23 5.89 -16.72
CA VAL A 60 1.85 5.58 -16.33
C VAL A 60 1.13 4.83 -17.46
N THR A 61 1.18 5.36 -18.68
CA THR A 61 0.54 4.76 -19.85
C THR A 61 1.11 3.37 -20.17
N MET A 62 2.42 3.19 -19.98
CA MET A 62 3.08 1.90 -20.17
C MET A 62 2.59 0.88 -19.11
N LEU A 63 2.47 1.27 -17.85
CA LEU A 63 1.97 0.40 -16.79
C LEU A 63 0.51 -0.02 -17.04
N GLU A 64 -0.35 0.91 -17.46
CA GLU A 64 -1.72 0.61 -17.85
C GLU A 64 -1.79 -0.34 -19.05
N SER A 65 -0.98 -0.11 -20.08
CA SER A 65 -0.89 -0.99 -21.24
C SER A 65 -0.38 -2.38 -20.87
N TYR A 66 0.54 -2.48 -19.92
CA TYR A 66 1.00 -3.75 -19.37
C TYR A 66 -0.13 -4.51 -18.68
N ARG A 67 -0.88 -3.86 -17.79
CA ARG A 67 -2.04 -4.46 -17.12
C ARG A 67 -3.12 -4.96 -18.08
N LEU A 68 -3.26 -4.30 -19.22
CA LEU A 68 -4.20 -4.69 -20.28
C LEU A 68 -3.65 -5.74 -21.25
N GLY A 69 -2.41 -6.22 -21.05
CA GLY A 69 -1.77 -7.19 -21.95
C GLY A 69 -1.49 -6.64 -23.35
N LYS A 70 -1.41 -5.31 -23.52
CA LYS A 70 -1.27 -4.65 -24.83
C LYS A 70 0.19 -4.37 -25.25
N LEU A 71 1.14 -4.81 -24.45
CA LEU A 71 2.57 -4.58 -24.73
C LEU A 71 3.20 -5.75 -25.50
N SER A 72 4.29 -5.45 -26.22
CA SER A 72 5.14 -6.50 -26.78
C SER A 72 5.82 -7.30 -25.66
N PRO A 73 6.20 -8.58 -25.90
CA PRO A 73 6.86 -9.41 -24.88
C PRO A 73 8.13 -8.77 -24.32
N LYS A 74 8.90 -8.06 -25.15
CA LYS A 74 10.11 -7.34 -24.73
C LYS A 74 9.78 -6.19 -23.78
N ALA A 75 8.75 -5.40 -24.08
CA ALA A 75 8.32 -4.28 -23.24
C ALA A 75 7.74 -4.79 -21.91
N SER A 76 6.92 -5.86 -21.95
CA SER A 76 6.39 -6.50 -20.74
C SER A 76 7.51 -6.96 -19.81
N LYS A 77 8.54 -7.63 -20.33
CA LYS A 77 9.68 -8.09 -19.54
C LYS A 77 10.47 -6.94 -18.91
N THR A 78 10.57 -5.80 -19.59
CA THR A 78 11.20 -4.60 -19.01
C THR A 78 10.40 -4.08 -17.82
N ILE A 79 9.08 -4.04 -17.94
CA ILE A 79 8.20 -3.61 -16.84
C ILE A 79 8.28 -4.60 -15.68
N GLU A 80 8.16 -5.90 -15.92
CA GLU A 80 8.28 -6.94 -14.89
C GLU A 80 9.58 -6.81 -14.10
N THR A 81 10.70 -6.57 -14.79
CA THR A 81 11.98 -6.34 -14.14
C THR A 81 11.98 -5.09 -13.26
N SER A 82 11.31 -4.02 -13.69
CA SER A 82 11.20 -2.78 -12.91
C SER A 82 10.25 -2.94 -11.72
N LEU A 83 9.15 -3.66 -11.90
CA LEU A 83 8.21 -4.01 -10.83
C LEU A 83 8.92 -4.84 -9.75
N THR A 84 9.63 -5.89 -10.15
CA THR A 84 10.40 -6.74 -9.22
C THR A 84 11.44 -5.93 -8.45
N ALA A 85 12.19 -5.07 -9.13
CA ALA A 85 13.20 -4.24 -8.48
C ALA A 85 12.57 -3.25 -7.48
N PHE A 86 11.46 -2.62 -7.86
CA PHE A 86 10.72 -1.73 -6.97
C PHE A 86 10.19 -2.47 -5.74
N THR A 87 9.52 -3.62 -5.95
CA THR A 87 8.98 -4.44 -4.86
C THR A 87 10.07 -4.88 -3.89
N THR A 88 11.20 -5.38 -4.41
CA THR A 88 12.34 -5.79 -3.57
C THR A 88 12.88 -4.62 -2.76
N HIS A 89 13.00 -3.44 -3.38
CA HIS A 89 13.49 -2.25 -2.70
C HIS A 89 12.51 -1.77 -1.61
N TRP A 90 11.22 -1.74 -1.91
CA TRP A 90 10.17 -1.40 -0.95
C TRP A 90 10.13 -2.38 0.23
N GLN A 91 10.19 -3.69 -0.03
CA GLN A 91 10.26 -4.73 1.00
C GLN A 91 11.48 -4.56 1.90
N SER A 92 12.65 -4.22 1.32
CA SER A 92 13.87 -3.99 2.10
C SER A 92 13.72 -2.85 3.10
N TRP A 93 13.04 -1.78 2.74
CA TRP A 93 12.73 -0.67 3.66
C TRP A 93 11.70 -1.09 4.71
N PHE A 94 10.64 -1.75 4.30
CA PHE A 94 9.62 -2.25 5.22
C PHE A 94 10.23 -3.20 6.26
N GLN A 95 11.13 -4.10 5.83
CA GLN A 95 11.88 -4.97 6.72
C GLN A 95 12.68 -4.20 7.77
N GLN A 96 13.37 -3.12 7.37
CA GLN A 96 14.10 -2.28 8.32
C GLN A 96 13.18 -1.63 9.37
N VAL A 97 11.98 -1.23 8.97
CA VAL A 97 10.96 -0.71 9.89
C VAL A 97 10.52 -1.77 10.89
N VAL A 98 10.27 -2.99 10.41
CA VAL A 98 9.89 -4.13 11.26
C VAL A 98 11.01 -4.51 12.22
N ASP A 99 12.25 -4.55 11.75
CA ASP A 99 13.43 -4.84 12.58
C ASP A 99 13.64 -3.78 13.66
N ALA A 100 13.46 -2.51 13.31
CA ALA A 100 13.57 -1.39 14.26
C ALA A 100 12.46 -1.44 15.32
N TYR A 101 11.25 -1.89 14.95
CA TYR A 101 10.18 -2.11 15.91
C TYR A 101 10.50 -3.24 16.89
N GLY A 102 11.20 -4.27 16.44
CA GLY A 102 11.75 -5.34 17.27
C GLY A 102 10.71 -6.21 17.98
N ARG A 103 9.45 -6.17 17.53
CA ARG A 103 8.33 -6.91 18.11
C ARG A 103 7.53 -7.56 16.98
N ARG A 104 6.58 -8.40 17.36
CA ARG A 104 5.62 -8.97 16.41
C ARG A 104 4.78 -7.87 15.76
N VAL A 105 4.75 -7.85 14.44
CA VAL A 105 3.90 -6.91 13.67
C VAL A 105 2.44 -7.14 14.00
N PRO A 106 1.70 -6.11 14.42
CA PRO A 106 0.27 -6.22 14.69
C PRO A 106 -0.52 -6.63 13.43
N SER A 107 -1.52 -7.45 13.59
CA SER A 107 -2.41 -7.88 12.51
C SER A 107 -3.85 -7.50 12.87
N PRO A 108 -4.69 -7.13 11.89
CA PRO A 108 -4.45 -7.12 10.43
C PRO A 108 -3.50 -6.01 9.96
N ILE A 109 -2.99 -6.17 8.73
CA ILE A 109 -2.26 -5.12 8.01
C ILE A 109 -3.26 -4.41 7.12
N VAL A 110 -3.46 -3.13 7.34
CA VAL A 110 -4.38 -2.26 6.59
C VAL A 110 -3.53 -1.37 5.68
N VAL A 111 -3.81 -1.38 4.39
CA VAL A 111 -2.98 -0.69 3.40
C VAL A 111 -3.82 0.29 2.59
N THR A 112 -3.34 1.52 2.50
CA THR A 112 -3.80 2.52 1.54
C THR A 112 -2.74 2.71 0.47
N VAL A 113 -3.16 2.71 -0.78
CA VAL A 113 -2.29 2.95 -1.94
C VAL A 113 -3.16 3.34 -3.14
N ASP A 114 -2.55 4.03 -4.10
CA ASP A 114 -3.21 4.26 -5.40
C ASP A 114 -3.69 2.92 -6.00
N PRO A 115 -4.95 2.82 -6.42
CA PRO A 115 -5.55 1.55 -6.92
C PRO A 115 -4.75 0.87 -8.05
N ARG A 116 -3.95 1.63 -8.78
CA ARG A 116 -3.07 1.09 -9.82
C ARG A 116 -1.96 0.19 -9.29
N PHE A 117 -1.60 0.33 -8.02
CA PHE A 117 -0.53 -0.41 -7.35
C PHE A 117 -1.03 -1.45 -6.34
N GLU A 118 -2.32 -1.51 -6.10
CA GLU A 118 -2.94 -2.36 -5.08
C GLU A 118 -2.44 -3.81 -5.16
N ILE A 119 -2.60 -4.45 -6.32
CA ILE A 119 -2.18 -5.85 -6.53
C ILE A 119 -0.68 -6.04 -6.30
N LEU A 120 0.14 -5.03 -6.69
CA LEU A 120 1.59 -5.09 -6.53
C LEU A 120 2.00 -5.04 -5.06
N ILE A 121 1.46 -4.09 -4.31
CA ILE A 121 1.80 -3.92 -2.89
C ILE A 121 1.22 -5.06 -2.06
N GLN A 122 -0.01 -5.49 -2.34
CA GLN A 122 -0.60 -6.65 -1.69
C GLN A 122 0.27 -7.91 -1.92
N GLY A 123 0.64 -8.18 -3.16
CA GLY A 123 1.51 -9.31 -3.49
C GLY A 123 2.89 -9.21 -2.83
N ALA A 124 3.45 -8.01 -2.69
CA ALA A 124 4.71 -7.78 -2.00
C ALA A 124 4.63 -8.13 -0.51
N LEU A 125 3.53 -7.74 0.15
CA LEU A 125 3.30 -8.03 1.56
C LEU A 125 3.00 -9.52 1.80
N GLU A 126 2.16 -10.12 0.96
CA GLU A 126 1.80 -11.55 1.08
C GLU A 126 2.99 -12.49 0.80
N ALA A 127 3.91 -12.06 -0.08
CA ALA A 127 5.13 -12.81 -0.39
C ALA A 127 6.27 -12.55 0.60
N ASP A 128 6.12 -11.64 1.55
CA ASP A 128 7.17 -11.31 2.51
C ASP A 128 7.39 -12.47 3.48
N PRO A 129 8.60 -13.08 3.51
CA PRO A 129 8.88 -14.24 4.35
C PRO A 129 8.72 -13.95 5.85
N LEU A 130 8.95 -12.72 6.26
CA LEU A 130 8.84 -12.29 7.66
C LEU A 130 7.37 -12.26 8.07
N LEU A 131 6.51 -11.69 7.24
CA LEU A 131 5.07 -11.66 7.50
C LEU A 131 4.48 -13.07 7.45
N ALA A 132 4.97 -13.93 6.56
CA ALA A 132 4.56 -15.34 6.49
C ALA A 132 4.88 -16.11 7.78
N HIS A 133 5.99 -15.79 8.45
CA HIS A 133 6.39 -16.42 9.73
C HIS A 133 5.61 -15.87 10.94
N MET A 134 5.10 -14.66 10.85
CA MET A 134 4.44 -13.98 11.96
C MET A 134 2.96 -14.31 12.10
N ALA A 135 2.35 -14.90 11.10
CA ALA A 135 0.95 -15.27 11.11
C ALA A 135 0.80 -16.79 11.00
N ALA A 136 0.11 -17.41 11.97
CA ALA A 136 -0.22 -18.84 11.93
C ALA A 136 -1.06 -19.23 10.69
N HIS A 137 -1.65 -18.26 10.00
CA HIS A 137 -2.50 -18.41 8.82
C HIS A 137 -2.13 -17.45 7.67
N GLY A 138 -0.91 -16.89 7.67
CA GLY A 138 -0.48 -15.82 6.77
C GLY A 138 -0.91 -14.42 7.24
N PRO A 139 -0.27 -13.35 6.75
CA PRO A 139 -0.64 -12.00 7.10
C PRO A 139 -2.03 -11.70 6.54
N LEU A 140 -2.94 -11.21 7.41
CA LEU A 140 -4.22 -10.70 6.95
C LEU A 140 -4.00 -9.29 6.40
N VAL A 141 -3.76 -9.18 5.10
CA VAL A 141 -3.62 -7.90 4.39
C VAL A 141 -5.00 -7.45 3.92
N ARG A 142 -5.37 -6.22 4.24
CA ARG A 142 -6.63 -5.58 3.81
C ARG A 142 -6.29 -4.30 3.05
N MET A 143 -6.62 -4.28 1.77
CA MET A 143 -6.52 -3.06 0.99
C MET A 143 -7.72 -2.17 1.28
N VAL A 144 -7.45 -0.89 1.51
CA VAL A 144 -8.47 0.14 1.70
C VAL A 144 -8.72 0.83 0.37
N THR A 145 -9.91 0.69 -0.14
CA THR A 145 -10.34 1.29 -1.41
C THR A 145 -11.44 2.30 -1.18
N SER A 146 -11.81 3.07 -2.21
CA SER A 146 -12.96 3.98 -2.16
C SER A 146 -14.24 3.27 -1.72
N ASP A 147 -14.42 2.00 -2.11
CA ASP A 147 -15.59 1.21 -1.75
C ASP A 147 -15.67 0.87 -0.26
N THR A 148 -14.51 0.85 0.42
CA THR A 148 -14.43 0.65 1.89
C THR A 148 -15.22 1.73 2.63
N PHE A 149 -15.30 2.93 2.07
CA PHE A 149 -15.97 4.09 2.66
C PHE A 149 -17.39 4.31 2.13
N SER A 150 -17.83 3.50 1.16
CA SER A 150 -19.19 3.60 0.63
C SER A 150 -20.22 3.40 1.74
N GLY A 151 -21.05 4.44 1.98
CA GLY A 151 -22.05 4.47 3.04
C GLY A 151 -21.59 5.01 4.40
N GLN A 152 -20.31 5.35 4.58
CA GLN A 152 -19.79 6.02 5.76
C GLN A 152 -19.53 7.52 5.52
N ILE A 153 -19.12 7.85 4.31
CA ILE A 153 -18.93 9.24 3.88
C ILE A 153 -20.09 9.58 2.96
N GLY A 154 -20.83 10.65 3.29
CA GLY A 154 -21.98 11.12 2.51
C GLY A 154 -21.60 11.33 1.04
N ASP A 155 -22.55 11.06 0.16
CA ASP A 155 -22.37 11.16 -1.28
C ASP A 155 -21.77 12.52 -1.66
N THR A 156 -20.59 12.50 -2.21
CA THR A 156 -19.86 13.67 -2.67
C THR A 156 -20.17 13.98 -4.14
N GLU A 157 -21.45 13.90 -4.54
CA GLU A 157 -21.92 14.24 -5.90
C GLU A 157 -21.21 13.45 -7.01
N GLY A 158 -20.92 12.17 -6.79
CA GLY A 158 -20.30 11.30 -7.77
C GLY A 158 -18.80 11.56 -7.99
N LYS A 159 -18.15 12.36 -7.14
CA LYS A 159 -16.71 12.53 -7.16
C LYS A 159 -16.01 11.34 -6.48
N PRO A 160 -14.86 10.89 -7.01
CA PRO A 160 -14.11 9.83 -6.36
C PRO A 160 -13.69 10.25 -4.96
N ILE A 161 -13.87 9.35 -3.99
CA ILE A 161 -13.44 9.57 -2.61
C ILE A 161 -11.93 9.59 -2.58
N ASP A 162 -11.36 10.64 -2.02
CA ASP A 162 -9.95 10.71 -1.67
C ASP A 162 -9.71 9.78 -0.46
N VAL A 163 -9.15 8.60 -0.71
CA VAL A 163 -8.98 7.55 0.30
C VAL A 163 -8.12 8.02 1.48
N PRO A 164 -6.96 8.66 1.29
CA PRO A 164 -6.16 9.24 2.38
C PRO A 164 -6.96 10.22 3.24
N LEU A 165 -7.68 11.14 2.61
CA LEU A 165 -8.50 12.13 3.32
C LEU A 165 -9.65 11.45 4.08
N ALA A 166 -10.31 10.47 3.45
CA ALA A 166 -11.39 9.70 4.07
C ALA A 166 -10.90 8.90 5.27
N THR A 167 -9.74 8.26 5.15
CA THR A 167 -9.10 7.52 6.25
C THR A 167 -8.79 8.45 7.41
N THR A 168 -8.23 9.62 7.14
CA THR A 168 -7.94 10.64 8.15
C THR A 168 -9.21 11.13 8.83
N ALA A 169 -10.26 11.44 8.08
CA ALA A 169 -11.52 11.90 8.62
C ALA A 169 -12.18 10.88 9.55
N LEU A 170 -12.21 9.61 9.15
CA LEU A 170 -12.77 8.53 9.98
C LEU A 170 -11.92 8.26 11.22
N PHE A 171 -10.59 8.41 11.11
CA PHE A 171 -9.70 8.30 12.27
C PHE A 171 -10.00 9.41 13.28
N VAL A 172 -10.15 10.64 12.83
CA VAL A 172 -10.49 11.78 13.69
C VAL A 172 -11.87 11.60 14.34
N GLU A 173 -12.88 11.11 13.61
CA GLU A 173 -14.24 10.90 14.13
C GLU A 173 -14.31 9.83 15.23
N GLN A 174 -13.37 8.87 15.25
CA GLN A 174 -13.30 7.85 16.28
C GLN A 174 -12.60 8.30 17.57
N PHE A 175 -11.84 9.39 17.53
CA PHE A 175 -11.01 9.88 18.65
C PHE A 175 -11.47 11.23 19.23
N ILE A 176 -12.55 11.82 18.73
CA ILE A 176 -13.23 13.00 19.26
C ILE A 176 -14.61 12.63 19.80
#